data_c61484c69199b786907f65a4f15f1ad8
#
_entry.id   c61484c69199b786907f65a4f15f1ad8
#
_cell.length_a   1.000
_cell.length_b   1.000
_cell.length_c   1.000
_cell.angle_alpha   90.00
_cell.angle_beta   90.00
_cell.angle_gamma   90.00
#
_symmetry.space_group_name_H-M   'P 1'
#
loop_
_entity.id
_entity.type
_entity.pdbx_description
1 polymer ?
#
loop_
_entity_poly.entity_id
_entity_poly.type
_entity_poly.pdbx_seq_one_letter_code
_entity_poly.pdbx_strand_id
1 'polypeptide(L)'
;YRGLGIAADWRDGTILGWEQYDFGMHEMNYHFIQPVVEDILLLGARARRYRDGSADQNAVIVDRYGRKLHKMCLGDGIESCAVTRDGRIVTSYFDEGVFGNFGWDQPVGSCGLIVWDRDGNAVWKNRAYSICDCYAMNLDDQENLWFYYYDEFNLVRTDFKSKDWVFKPRRDGITAFLVTASGRG
;
A
#
# COMPACT_ATOMS: atom_id res chain seq x y z
N TYR A 1 -17.84 7.04 -9.33
CA TYR A 1 -17.61 5.60 -9.18
C TYR A 1 -18.42 5.07 -8.00
N ARG A 2 -19.01 3.87 -8.13
CA ARG A 2 -19.66 3.16 -7.02
C ARG A 2 -18.69 2.19 -6.42
N GLY A 3 -18.39 2.31 -5.13
CA GLY A 3 -17.50 1.43 -4.40
C GLY A 3 -18.26 0.21 -3.87
N LEU A 4 -17.86 -0.99 -4.30
CA LEU A 4 -18.34 -2.26 -3.78
C LEU A 4 -17.16 -3.05 -3.25
N GLY A 5 -17.32 -3.67 -2.09
CA GLY A 5 -16.30 -4.51 -1.50
C GLY A 5 -16.91 -5.79 -0.93
N ILE A 6 -16.09 -6.82 -0.82
CA ILE A 6 -16.44 -8.07 -0.17
C ILE A 6 -15.36 -8.36 0.87
N ALA A 7 -15.77 -8.62 2.12
CA ALA A 7 -14.92 -9.19 3.14
C ALA A 7 -15.32 -10.64 3.38
N ALA A 8 -14.34 -11.52 3.46
CA ALA A 8 -14.56 -12.91 3.79
C ALA A 8 -13.78 -13.28 5.05
N ASP A 9 -14.46 -13.90 6.02
CA ASP A 9 -13.81 -14.54 7.14
C ASP A 9 -13.49 -15.99 6.75
N TRP A 10 -12.25 -16.41 7.00
CA TRP A 10 -11.81 -17.74 6.63
C TRP A 10 -10.87 -18.34 7.69
N ARG A 11 -10.91 -19.67 7.81
CA ARG A 11 -10.04 -20.43 8.68
C ARG A 11 -9.68 -21.77 8.02
N ASP A 12 -8.39 -22.11 8.06
CA ASP A 12 -7.86 -23.38 7.54
C ASP A 12 -8.33 -23.71 6.11
N GLY A 13 -8.38 -22.68 5.24
CA GLY A 13 -8.82 -22.83 3.86
C GLY A 13 -10.33 -22.86 3.66
N THR A 14 -11.12 -22.71 4.74
CA THR A 14 -12.58 -22.72 4.67
C THR A 14 -13.12 -21.31 4.88
N ILE A 15 -13.99 -20.84 3.98
CA ILE A 15 -14.72 -19.58 4.17
C ILE A 15 -15.82 -19.82 5.21
N LEU A 16 -15.72 -19.10 6.34
CA LEU A 16 -16.68 -19.18 7.44
C LEU A 16 -17.88 -18.25 7.25
N GLY A 17 -17.68 -17.16 6.54
CA GLY A 17 -18.69 -16.18 6.21
C GLY A 17 -18.15 -15.12 5.27
N TRP A 18 -19.04 -14.32 4.71
CA TRP A 18 -18.68 -13.16 3.90
C TRP A 18 -19.72 -12.06 4.05
N GLU A 19 -19.31 -10.82 3.90
CA GLU A 19 -20.16 -9.63 3.88
C GLU A 19 -19.86 -8.81 2.62
N GLN A 20 -20.91 -8.24 2.03
CA GLN A 20 -20.78 -7.29 0.94
C GLN A 20 -20.97 -5.89 1.48
N TYR A 21 -20.07 -5.01 1.13
CA TYR A 21 -20.10 -3.60 1.47
C TYR A 21 -20.44 -2.77 0.24
N ASP A 22 -21.36 -1.83 0.39
CA ASP A 22 -21.63 -0.79 -0.59
C ASP A 22 -21.18 0.57 -0.01
N PHE A 23 -20.07 1.06 -0.50
CA PHE A 23 -19.48 2.33 -0.04
C PHE A 23 -20.13 3.55 -0.70
N GLY A 24 -21.17 3.34 -1.54
CA GLY A 24 -21.87 4.40 -2.25
C GLY A 24 -21.07 4.97 -3.42
N MET A 25 -21.39 6.23 -3.76
CA MET A 25 -20.72 6.94 -4.87
C MET A 25 -19.53 7.73 -4.36
N HIS A 26 -18.41 7.62 -5.08
CA HIS A 26 -17.17 8.31 -4.80
C HIS A 26 -16.71 9.15 -5.98
N GLU A 27 -15.98 10.21 -5.70
CA GLU A 27 -15.39 11.11 -6.70
C GLU A 27 -14.18 10.47 -7.40
N MET A 28 -13.54 9.50 -6.73
CA MET A 28 -12.33 8.82 -7.20
C MET A 28 -12.57 7.35 -7.50
N ASN A 29 -11.74 6.78 -8.37
CA ASN A 29 -11.60 5.34 -8.55
C ASN A 29 -10.60 4.80 -7.52
N TYR A 30 -11.05 3.93 -6.65
CA TYR A 30 -10.20 3.25 -5.66
C TYR A 30 -9.74 1.91 -6.21
N HIS A 31 -8.42 1.71 -6.21
CA HIS A 31 -7.75 0.50 -6.71
C HIS A 31 -7.50 -0.51 -5.59
N PHE A 32 -7.39 -0.01 -4.35
CA PHE A 32 -7.09 -0.84 -3.19
C PHE A 32 -8.17 -0.68 -2.13
N ILE A 33 -8.55 -1.80 -1.51
CA ILE A 33 -9.41 -1.90 -0.34
C ILE A 33 -8.64 -2.70 0.71
N GLN A 34 -8.46 -2.13 1.89
CA GLN A 34 -7.76 -2.78 2.99
C GLN A 34 -8.49 -2.57 4.32
N PRO A 35 -8.54 -3.56 5.22
CA PRO A 35 -9.01 -3.33 6.58
C PRO A 35 -8.02 -2.45 7.34
N VAL A 36 -8.52 -1.51 8.13
CA VAL A 36 -7.74 -0.65 9.03
C VAL A 36 -8.36 -0.71 10.41
N VAL A 37 -7.92 -1.69 11.21
CA VAL A 37 -8.51 -2.03 12.51
C VAL A 37 -9.99 -2.42 12.34
N GLU A 38 -10.93 -1.56 12.74
CA GLU A 38 -12.38 -1.79 12.59
C GLU A 38 -12.99 -1.09 11.37
N ASP A 39 -12.20 -0.26 10.69
CA ASP A 39 -12.59 0.56 9.56
C ASP A 39 -12.02 0.01 8.23
N ILE A 40 -12.29 0.69 7.14
CA ILE A 40 -11.88 0.28 5.80
C ILE A 40 -11.16 1.44 5.11
N LEU A 41 -9.96 1.17 4.60
CA LEU A 41 -9.24 2.06 3.71
C LEU A 41 -9.67 1.81 2.26
N LEU A 42 -10.06 2.87 1.58
CA LEU A 42 -10.22 2.92 0.14
C LEU A 42 -9.11 3.82 -0.42
N LEU A 43 -8.28 3.31 -1.35
CA LEU A 43 -7.12 4.02 -1.85
C LEU A 43 -7.06 3.99 -3.37
N GLY A 44 -6.93 5.17 -3.98
CA GLY A 44 -6.65 5.35 -5.39
C GLY A 44 -5.15 5.31 -5.68
N ALA A 45 -4.74 4.61 -6.73
CA ALA A 45 -3.34 4.56 -7.15
C ALA A 45 -2.83 5.92 -7.67
N ARG A 46 -3.73 6.79 -8.11
CA ARG A 46 -3.38 8.06 -8.75
C ARG A 46 -3.87 9.25 -7.92
N ALA A 47 -3.06 10.31 -7.90
CA ALA A 47 -3.39 11.60 -7.29
C ALA A 47 -2.75 12.74 -8.07
N ARG A 48 -3.54 13.72 -8.49
CA ARG A 48 -3.04 14.93 -9.17
C ARG A 48 -2.62 15.99 -8.16
N ARG A 49 -1.50 16.66 -8.44
CA ARG A 49 -1.14 17.92 -7.82
C ARG A 49 -1.53 19.07 -8.71
N TYR A 50 -2.18 20.07 -8.14
CA TYR A 50 -2.66 21.24 -8.84
C TYR A 50 -1.71 22.42 -8.71
N ARG A 51 -1.84 23.41 -9.62
CA ARG A 51 -0.98 24.60 -9.65
C ARG A 51 -1.13 25.50 -8.42
N ASP A 52 -2.26 25.44 -7.73
CA ASP A 52 -2.53 26.15 -6.49
C ASP A 52 -1.90 25.50 -5.25
N GLY A 53 -1.19 24.36 -5.45
CA GLY A 53 -0.55 23.60 -4.40
C GLY A 53 -1.44 22.55 -3.73
N SER A 54 -2.73 22.50 -4.06
CA SER A 54 -3.62 21.42 -3.60
C SER A 54 -3.30 20.09 -4.28
N ALA A 55 -3.81 18.99 -3.74
CA ALA A 55 -3.70 17.67 -4.33
C ALA A 55 -4.97 16.85 -4.10
N ASP A 56 -5.20 15.87 -4.97
CA ASP A 56 -6.27 14.90 -4.78
C ASP A 56 -6.06 14.13 -3.47
N GLN A 57 -7.13 14.00 -2.71
CA GLN A 57 -7.17 13.18 -1.50
C GLN A 57 -7.51 11.75 -1.93
N ASN A 58 -6.49 10.98 -2.37
CA ASN A 58 -6.67 9.68 -2.98
C ASN A 58 -6.89 8.52 -2.00
N ALA A 59 -6.84 8.78 -0.70
CA ALA A 59 -7.14 7.81 0.33
C ALA A 59 -8.30 8.31 1.21
N VAL A 60 -9.20 7.41 1.56
CA VAL A 60 -10.28 7.67 2.51
C VAL A 60 -10.46 6.48 3.45
N ILE A 61 -10.56 6.75 4.74
CA ILE A 61 -10.99 5.77 5.73
C ILE A 61 -12.50 5.93 5.89
N VAL A 62 -13.23 4.84 5.77
CA VAL A 62 -14.67 4.77 5.97
C VAL A 62 -14.99 3.74 7.06
N ASP A 63 -16.08 3.96 7.80
CA ASP A 63 -16.59 2.95 8.71
C ASP A 63 -17.28 1.79 7.94
N ARG A 64 -17.67 0.75 8.66
CA ARG A 64 -18.39 -0.40 8.10
C ARG A 64 -19.72 -0.05 7.39
N TYR A 65 -20.26 1.15 7.59
CA TYR A 65 -21.49 1.64 6.97
C TYR A 65 -21.22 2.57 5.78
N GLY A 66 -19.94 2.75 5.38
CA GLY A 66 -19.53 3.62 4.28
C GLY A 66 -19.45 5.10 4.64
N ARG A 67 -19.61 5.47 5.91
CA ARG A 67 -19.46 6.85 6.35
C ARG A 67 -18.00 7.25 6.34
N LYS A 68 -17.66 8.33 5.63
CA LYS A 68 -16.30 8.86 5.51
C LYS A 68 -15.85 9.42 6.87
N LEU A 69 -14.74 8.88 7.38
CA LEU A 69 -14.14 9.29 8.65
C LEU A 69 -12.98 10.25 8.44
N HIS A 70 -12.08 9.91 7.50
CA HIS A 70 -10.88 10.69 7.23
C HIS A 70 -10.47 10.59 5.76
N LYS A 71 -9.97 11.70 5.19
CA LYS A 71 -9.40 11.76 3.83
C LYS A 71 -7.96 12.22 3.91
N MET A 72 -7.10 11.65 3.06
CA MET A 72 -5.69 12.01 3.01
C MET A 72 -5.12 11.84 1.60
N CYS A 73 -4.00 12.50 1.33
CA CYS A 73 -3.24 12.31 0.10
C CYS A 73 -2.00 11.46 0.41
N LEU A 74 -1.92 10.26 -0.15
CA LEU A 74 -0.77 9.37 -0.02
C LEU A 74 0.16 9.42 -1.24
N GLY A 75 -0.04 10.40 -2.14
CA GLY A 75 0.78 10.60 -3.34
C GLY A 75 0.26 9.88 -4.58
N ASP A 76 0.91 10.15 -5.69
CA ASP A 76 0.62 9.53 -7.00
C ASP A 76 1.48 8.28 -7.21
N GLY A 77 1.06 7.42 -8.14
CA GLY A 77 1.84 6.28 -8.60
C GLY A 77 1.99 5.16 -7.58
N ILE A 78 0.93 4.87 -6.81
CA ILE A 78 0.93 3.77 -5.84
C ILE A 78 0.79 2.44 -6.58
N GLU A 79 1.80 1.57 -6.42
CA GLU A 79 1.82 0.22 -7.00
C GLU A 79 1.13 -0.80 -6.11
N SER A 80 1.36 -0.74 -4.79
CA SER A 80 0.77 -1.67 -3.84
C SER A 80 0.44 -0.99 -2.52
N CYS A 81 -0.53 -1.57 -1.81
CA CYS A 81 -0.97 -1.12 -0.49
C CYS A 81 -1.18 -2.31 0.44
N ALA A 82 -0.64 -2.24 1.64
CA ALA A 82 -0.92 -3.16 2.73
C ALA A 82 -1.18 -2.38 4.02
N VAL A 83 -1.86 -3.02 4.97
CA VAL A 83 -2.14 -2.41 6.27
C VAL A 83 -1.70 -3.38 7.37
N THR A 84 -0.97 -2.85 8.36
CA THR A 84 -0.54 -3.60 9.53
C THR A 84 -1.69 -3.77 10.53
N ARG A 85 -1.59 -4.73 11.45
CA ARG A 85 -2.62 -5.00 12.47
C ARG A 85 -2.89 -3.81 13.38
N ASP A 86 -1.86 -2.97 13.63
CA ASP A 86 -2.00 -1.72 14.39
C ASP A 86 -2.53 -0.54 13.54
N GLY A 87 -2.91 -0.78 12.29
CA GLY A 87 -3.57 0.18 11.41
C GLY A 87 -2.64 1.14 10.67
N ARG A 88 -1.32 0.88 10.63
CA ARG A 88 -0.40 1.64 9.77
C ARG A 88 -0.58 1.21 8.32
N ILE A 89 -0.57 2.18 7.42
CA ILE A 89 -0.71 1.97 5.97
C ILE A 89 0.68 1.93 5.35
N VAL A 90 0.96 0.90 4.56
CA VAL A 90 2.21 0.76 3.80
C VAL A 90 1.90 0.93 2.34
N THR A 91 2.59 1.86 1.67
CA THR A 91 2.47 2.09 0.22
C THR A 91 3.79 1.89 -0.47
N SER A 92 3.77 1.21 -1.61
CA SER A 92 4.87 1.19 -2.57
C SER A 92 4.49 2.00 -3.81
N TYR A 93 5.51 2.45 -4.55
CA TYR A 93 5.33 3.33 -5.69
C TYR A 93 6.02 2.76 -6.92
N PHE A 94 5.37 2.90 -8.08
CA PHE A 94 5.99 2.66 -9.37
C PHE A 94 6.70 3.93 -9.89
N ASP A 95 7.35 3.85 -11.03
CA ASP A 95 8.26 4.86 -11.57
C ASP A 95 7.65 6.28 -11.61
N GLU A 96 6.42 6.45 -12.07
CA GLU A 96 5.77 7.76 -12.09
C GLU A 96 5.54 8.34 -10.69
N GLY A 97 5.32 7.49 -9.68
CA GLY A 97 5.20 7.91 -8.29
C GLY A 97 6.53 8.24 -7.64
N VAL A 98 7.62 7.66 -8.14
CA VAL A 98 8.99 7.93 -7.68
C VAL A 98 9.57 9.15 -8.36
N PHE A 99 9.46 9.28 -9.67
CA PHE A 99 10.07 10.36 -10.45
C PHE A 99 9.16 11.57 -10.66
N GLY A 100 7.85 11.40 -10.47
CA GLY A 100 6.85 12.44 -10.59
C GLY A 100 6.08 12.41 -11.90
N ASN A 101 4.77 12.55 -11.80
CA ASN A 101 3.79 12.71 -12.87
C ASN A 101 2.59 13.49 -12.35
N PHE A 102 1.57 13.73 -13.14
CA PHE A 102 0.33 14.41 -12.74
C PHE A 102 0.52 15.70 -11.92
N GLY A 103 1.57 16.49 -12.24
CA GLY A 103 1.85 17.77 -11.60
C GLY A 103 2.71 17.69 -10.33
N TRP A 104 3.29 16.54 -10.04
CA TRP A 104 4.22 16.34 -8.93
C TRP A 104 5.66 16.58 -9.34
N ASP A 105 6.16 17.82 -9.22
CA ASP A 105 7.58 18.14 -9.40
C ASP A 105 8.45 17.60 -8.25
N GLN A 106 7.84 17.43 -7.09
CA GLN A 106 8.42 16.77 -5.91
C GLN A 106 7.45 15.67 -5.44
N PRO A 107 7.58 14.45 -5.95
CA PRO A 107 6.65 13.39 -5.66
C PRO A 107 6.76 12.90 -4.22
N VAL A 108 5.63 12.61 -3.62
CA VAL A 108 5.53 12.04 -2.27
C VAL A 108 6.25 10.70 -2.20
N GLY A 109 6.06 9.87 -3.23
CA GLY A 109 6.60 8.52 -3.35
C GLY A 109 8.07 8.41 -3.74
N SER A 110 8.83 9.52 -3.79
CA SER A 110 10.22 9.56 -4.30
C SER A 110 11.20 8.59 -3.62
N CYS A 111 10.87 8.07 -2.46
CA CYS A 111 11.66 7.05 -1.77
C CYS A 111 11.21 5.60 -2.07
N GLY A 112 10.21 5.41 -2.91
CA GLY A 112 9.70 4.11 -3.35
C GLY A 112 8.81 3.37 -2.34
N LEU A 113 8.97 3.61 -1.03
CA LEU A 113 8.21 2.96 0.05
C LEU A 113 7.99 3.90 1.23
N ILE A 114 6.76 3.96 1.72
CA ILE A 114 6.38 4.80 2.88
C ILE A 114 5.42 4.01 3.79
N VAL A 115 5.60 4.20 5.10
CA VAL A 115 4.62 3.79 6.13
C VAL A 115 3.98 5.04 6.71
N TRP A 116 2.66 5.02 6.79
CA TRP A 116 1.82 6.11 7.26
C TRP A 116 1.07 5.71 8.53
N ASP A 117 0.80 6.67 9.39
CA ASP A 117 -0.23 6.50 10.39
C ASP A 117 -1.65 6.67 9.79
N ARG A 118 -2.68 6.51 10.63
CA ARG A 118 -4.07 6.64 10.18
C ARG A 118 -4.47 8.08 9.81
N ASP A 119 -3.68 9.06 10.22
CA ASP A 119 -3.92 10.47 9.92
C ASP A 119 -3.22 10.92 8.64
N GLY A 120 -2.44 10.03 7.99
CA GLY A 120 -1.69 10.32 6.77
C GLY A 120 -0.34 10.98 7.01
N ASN A 121 0.20 10.90 8.24
CA ASN A 121 1.57 11.32 8.50
C ASN A 121 2.54 10.18 8.18
N ALA A 122 3.60 10.48 7.45
CA ALA A 122 4.64 9.51 7.16
C ALA A 122 5.46 9.22 8.42
N VAL A 123 5.32 8.00 8.97
CA VAL A 123 6.04 7.56 10.17
C VAL A 123 7.34 6.83 9.86
N TRP A 124 7.46 6.30 8.64
CA TRP A 124 8.69 5.71 8.13
C TRP A 124 8.79 5.91 6.61
N LYS A 125 10.02 6.13 6.14
CA LYS A 125 10.34 6.22 4.70
C LYS A 125 11.58 5.39 4.42
N ASN A 126 11.58 4.64 3.33
CA ASN A 126 12.78 3.97 2.84
C ASN A 126 13.91 4.98 2.59
N ARG A 127 15.10 4.67 3.10
CA ARG A 127 16.33 5.44 2.90
C ARG A 127 17.52 4.55 2.56
N ALA A 128 17.33 3.23 2.62
CA ALA A 128 18.40 2.26 2.47
C ALA A 128 18.56 1.79 1.02
N TYR A 129 17.48 1.82 0.24
CA TYR A 129 17.44 1.26 -1.10
C TYR A 129 17.04 2.33 -2.12
N SER A 130 17.75 2.36 -3.24
CA SER A 130 17.38 3.18 -4.40
C SER A 130 16.29 2.45 -5.17
N ILE A 131 15.04 2.85 -4.97
CA ILE A 131 13.89 2.21 -5.61
C ILE A 131 13.37 3.13 -6.70
N CYS A 132 13.51 2.69 -7.95
CA CYS A 132 12.92 3.37 -9.11
C CYS A 132 11.49 2.90 -9.38
N ASP A 133 11.22 1.63 -9.07
CA ASP A 133 9.92 1.00 -9.22
C ASP A 133 9.83 -0.19 -8.25
N CYS A 134 8.81 -0.22 -7.41
CA CYS A 134 8.60 -1.30 -6.45
C CYS A 134 7.54 -2.27 -6.97
N TYR A 135 7.95 -3.33 -7.61
CA TYR A 135 7.10 -4.27 -8.34
C TYR A 135 6.13 -5.08 -7.48
N ALA A 136 6.50 -5.39 -6.27
CA ALA A 136 5.65 -6.15 -5.37
C ALA A 136 6.02 -5.94 -3.91
N MET A 137 5.04 -6.02 -3.02
CA MET A 137 5.26 -6.05 -1.57
C MET A 137 4.24 -6.92 -0.86
N ASN A 138 4.62 -7.41 0.33
CA ASN A 138 3.76 -8.17 1.23
C ASN A 138 4.18 -7.95 2.68
N LEU A 139 3.25 -8.16 3.61
CA LEU A 139 3.54 -8.28 5.05
C LEU A 139 3.52 -9.75 5.44
N ASP A 140 4.51 -10.19 6.25
CA ASP A 140 4.45 -11.52 6.86
C ASP A 140 3.59 -11.52 8.14
N ASP A 141 3.42 -12.69 8.75
CA ASP A 141 2.64 -12.88 9.97
C ASP A 141 3.24 -12.18 11.20
N GLN A 142 4.50 -11.75 11.14
CA GLN A 142 5.20 -10.95 12.15
C GLN A 142 5.21 -9.46 11.80
N GLU A 143 4.48 -9.06 10.75
CA GLU A 143 4.41 -7.69 10.26
C GLU A 143 5.71 -7.10 9.72
N ASN A 144 6.66 -7.96 9.31
CA ASN A 144 7.78 -7.50 8.53
C ASN A 144 7.35 -7.25 7.09
N LEU A 145 7.85 -6.17 6.51
CA LEU A 145 7.61 -5.85 5.11
C LEU A 145 8.60 -6.63 4.24
N TRP A 146 8.07 -7.30 3.24
CA TRP A 146 8.80 -7.88 2.14
C TRP A 146 8.52 -7.07 0.89
N PHE A 147 9.56 -6.67 0.15
CA PHE A 147 9.41 -5.94 -1.10
C PHE A 147 10.45 -6.33 -2.13
N TYR A 148 10.05 -6.27 -3.40
CA TYR A 148 10.87 -6.57 -4.57
C TYR A 148 10.83 -5.38 -5.52
N TYR A 149 11.99 -4.89 -5.98
CA TYR A 149 12.08 -3.64 -6.68
C TYR A 149 13.04 -3.67 -7.87
N TYR A 150 12.81 -2.77 -8.83
CA TYR A 150 13.65 -2.51 -9.96
C TYR A 150 14.90 -1.72 -9.54
N ASP A 151 15.89 -1.94 -10.30
CA ASP A 151 17.31 -1.79 -10.51
C ASP A 151 18.09 -3.00 -10.01
N GLU A 152 18.03 -3.33 -8.75
CA GLU A 152 18.83 -4.42 -8.19
C GLU A 152 18.13 -5.76 -8.22
N PHE A 153 16.81 -5.78 -8.40
CA PHE A 153 15.98 -6.99 -8.37
C PHE A 153 16.20 -7.83 -7.11
N ASN A 154 16.37 -7.16 -5.99
CA ASN A 154 16.47 -7.79 -4.70
C ASN A 154 15.09 -7.97 -4.07
N LEU A 155 14.90 -9.09 -3.37
CA LEU A 155 13.81 -9.28 -2.42
C LEU A 155 14.34 -8.92 -1.05
N VAL A 156 13.76 -7.91 -0.43
CA VAL A 156 14.17 -7.41 0.87
C VAL A 156 13.09 -7.69 1.90
N ARG A 157 13.48 -8.13 3.09
CA ARG A 157 12.64 -8.17 4.28
C ARG A 157 13.15 -7.16 5.28
N THR A 158 12.29 -6.29 5.79
CA THR A 158 12.62 -5.29 6.82
C THR A 158 11.66 -5.36 8.00
N ASP A 159 12.19 -5.16 9.21
CA ASP A 159 11.41 -5.01 10.44
C ASP A 159 11.06 -3.55 10.77
N PHE A 160 11.36 -2.61 9.85
CA PHE A 160 11.24 -1.15 9.98
C PHE A 160 12.10 -0.51 11.07
N LYS A 161 12.98 -1.28 11.73
CA LYS A 161 13.76 -0.80 12.89
C LYS A 161 15.25 -0.80 12.62
N SER A 162 15.82 -1.98 12.52
CA SER A 162 17.29 -2.09 12.57
C SER A 162 17.87 -3.19 11.69
N LYS A 163 17.04 -4.07 11.17
CA LYS A 163 17.55 -5.24 10.45
C LYS A 163 16.79 -5.48 9.16
N ASP A 164 17.58 -5.51 8.09
CA ASP A 164 17.12 -5.93 6.78
C ASP A 164 17.79 -7.25 6.40
N TRP A 165 17.05 -8.08 5.69
CA TRP A 165 17.56 -9.27 5.03
C TRP A 165 17.37 -9.10 3.54
N VAL A 166 18.44 -9.27 2.78
CA VAL A 166 18.46 -9.10 1.33
C VAL A 166 18.68 -10.45 0.68
N PHE A 167 17.78 -10.81 -0.23
CA PHE A 167 17.81 -12.04 -0.99
C PHE A 167 17.91 -11.69 -2.49
N LYS A 168 18.77 -12.39 -3.21
CA LYS A 168 18.85 -12.26 -4.67
C LYS A 168 18.07 -13.41 -5.32
N PRO A 169 16.88 -13.15 -5.88
CA PRO A 169 16.14 -14.16 -6.63
C PRO A 169 16.94 -14.64 -7.84
N ARG A 170 16.65 -15.85 -8.31
CA ARG A 170 17.31 -16.42 -9.49
C ARG A 170 16.78 -15.85 -10.82
N ARG A 171 15.68 -15.12 -10.77
CA ARG A 171 15.01 -14.52 -11.94
C ARG A 171 14.66 -13.08 -11.63
N ASP A 172 14.80 -12.24 -12.64
CA ASP A 172 14.38 -10.85 -12.60
C ASP A 172 12.91 -10.71 -13.06
N GLY A 173 12.30 -9.53 -12.84
CA GLY A 173 10.96 -9.22 -13.32
C GLY A 173 9.83 -9.94 -12.56
N ILE A 174 10.02 -10.24 -11.27
CA ILE A 174 8.98 -10.82 -10.42
C ILE A 174 7.93 -9.73 -10.12
N THR A 175 6.67 -9.98 -10.47
CA THR A 175 5.56 -9.04 -10.27
C THR A 175 4.66 -9.43 -9.09
N ALA A 176 4.85 -10.61 -8.50
CA ALA A 176 4.13 -11.06 -7.32
C ALA A 176 4.90 -12.16 -6.60
N PHE A 177 4.78 -12.22 -5.29
CA PHE A 177 5.32 -13.30 -4.46
C PHE A 177 4.42 -13.55 -3.25
N LEU A 178 4.56 -14.73 -2.66
CA LEU A 178 3.91 -15.11 -1.41
C LEU A 178 4.94 -15.28 -0.32
N VAL A 179 4.59 -14.82 0.89
CA VAL A 179 5.32 -15.12 2.11
C VAL A 179 4.49 -16.11 2.93
N THR A 180 5.05 -17.28 3.22
CA THR A 180 4.37 -18.32 4.01
C THR A 180 4.99 -18.45 5.38
N ALA A 181 4.18 -18.70 6.41
CA ALA A 181 4.62 -18.86 7.79
C ALA A 181 5.51 -20.11 8.01
N SER A 182 5.47 -21.08 7.11
CA SER A 182 6.27 -22.31 7.20
C SER A 182 7.66 -22.08 6.62
N GLY A 183 8.62 -21.82 7.49
CA GLY A 183 10.05 -21.86 7.16
C GLY A 183 10.55 -23.27 6.84
N ARG A 184 9.94 -23.93 5.86
CA ARG A 184 10.44 -25.13 5.20
C ARG A 184 10.40 -24.88 3.72
N GLY A 185 11.49 -24.35 3.21
CA GLY A 185 11.85 -24.40 1.80
C GLY A 185 12.80 -25.56 1.59
#